data_8f9cbf8cea7bd619bb1b1df765fea185
#
_entry.id   8f9cbf8cea7bd619bb1b1df765fea185
#
_cell.length_a   1.000
_cell.length_b   1.000
_cell.length_c   1.000
_cell.angle_alpha   90.00
_cell.angle_beta   90.00
_cell.angle_gamma   90.00
#
_symmetry.space_group_name_H-M   'P 1'
#
loop_
_entity.id
_entity.type
_entity.pdbx_description
1 polymer ?
#
loop_
_entity_poly.entity_id
_entity_poly.type
_entity_poly.pdbx_seq_one_letter_code
_entity_poly.pdbx_strand_id
1 'polypeptide(L)'
;MLEQLKKQVCAANLELASEGLAIQTWGNASAVDRATGCVVIKPSGVPYDKMKPEQMVVVALDSGLVVESRFKPSSDTPTHLVLYRAFDGIGGIVHTHSLFATAWAQTCRQLPALGTTHADYFHGPVPCTRSLTAREIRNDYEASTGQVIVEAFAGRDPLACPAVLVASHGPFAWGKSVSEAVHHAVVLEHLVRLAGETLHLFPSAKPMQQVLLDKHFFRKHGPKAYYGQTPHAKTARHRVKKH
;
A
#
# COMPACT_ATOMS: atom_id res chain seq x y z
N MET A 1 8.71 -21.00 11.04
CA MET A 1 7.62 -20.94 10.04
C MET A 1 7.73 -19.60 9.31
N LEU A 2 7.35 -19.51 8.06
CA LEU A 2 7.30 -18.27 7.25
C LEU A 2 8.63 -17.48 7.14
N GLU A 3 9.77 -18.14 7.22
CA GLU A 3 11.09 -17.49 7.21
C GLU A 3 11.32 -16.61 5.97
N GLN A 4 10.87 -17.09 4.81
CA GLN A 4 10.98 -16.29 3.58
C GLN A 4 10.10 -15.05 3.64
N LEU A 5 8.87 -15.15 4.17
CA LEU A 5 7.97 -14.02 4.31
C LEU A 5 8.50 -13.01 5.35
N LYS A 6 9.11 -13.46 6.45
CA LYS A 6 9.79 -12.60 7.44
C LYS A 6 10.93 -11.80 6.78
N LYS A 7 11.73 -12.44 5.92
CA LYS A 7 12.79 -11.76 5.16
C LYS A 7 12.21 -10.69 4.23
N GLN A 8 11.15 -11.00 3.51
CA GLN A 8 10.49 -10.04 2.61
C GLN A 8 9.89 -8.86 3.37
N VAL A 9 9.18 -9.10 4.48
CA VAL A 9 8.60 -8.03 5.31
C VAL A 9 9.68 -7.18 5.97
N CYS A 10 10.77 -7.79 6.44
CA CYS A 10 11.91 -7.04 6.98
C CYS A 10 12.54 -6.15 5.89
N ALA A 11 12.82 -6.69 4.71
CA ALA A 11 13.37 -5.93 3.58
C ALA A 11 12.46 -4.76 3.18
N ALA A 12 11.16 -4.98 3.10
CA ALA A 12 10.17 -3.94 2.79
C ALA A 12 10.19 -2.81 3.84
N ASN A 13 10.27 -3.14 5.13
CA ASN A 13 10.38 -2.13 6.18
C ASN A 13 11.68 -1.33 6.08
N LEU A 14 12.82 -1.97 5.76
CA LEU A 14 14.09 -1.28 5.53
C LEU A 14 14.03 -0.38 4.29
N GLU A 15 13.35 -0.82 3.24
CA GLU A 15 13.14 -0.04 2.02
C GLU A 15 12.32 1.23 2.30
N LEU A 16 11.27 1.18 3.13
CA LEU A 16 10.54 2.38 3.55
C LEU A 16 11.44 3.44 4.19
N ALA A 17 12.41 3.03 5.00
CA ALA A 17 13.36 3.94 5.62
C ALA A 17 14.36 4.49 4.60
N SER A 18 14.88 3.65 3.70
CA SER A 18 15.83 4.08 2.65
C SER A 18 15.20 5.02 1.62
N GLU A 19 13.91 4.84 1.32
CA GLU A 19 13.13 5.75 0.46
C GLU A 19 12.68 7.05 1.18
N GLY A 20 13.02 7.22 2.46
CA GLY A 20 12.65 8.40 3.25
C GLY A 20 11.16 8.48 3.59
N LEU A 21 10.41 7.39 3.45
CA LEU A 21 8.98 7.32 3.77
C LEU A 21 8.71 7.06 5.25
N ALA A 22 9.70 6.54 5.96
CA ALA A 22 9.62 6.24 7.39
C ALA A 22 10.82 6.83 8.14
N ILE A 23 10.54 7.53 9.22
CA ILE A 23 11.54 8.10 10.13
C ILE A 23 11.36 7.55 11.53
N GLN A 24 12.42 7.51 12.33
CA GLN A 24 12.39 6.96 13.69
C GLN A 24 11.91 5.49 13.70
N THR A 25 10.77 5.23 14.32
CA THR A 25 10.10 3.91 14.35
C THR A 25 8.70 3.94 13.70
N TRP A 26 8.33 5.08 13.11
CA TRP A 26 7.01 5.32 12.55
C TRP A 26 6.81 4.56 11.24
N GLY A 27 5.58 4.14 11.03
CA GLY A 27 5.23 3.33 9.87
C GLY A 27 5.62 1.87 10.00
N ASN A 28 5.12 1.07 9.09
CA ASN A 28 5.32 -0.38 9.06
C ASN A 28 4.89 -0.96 7.72
N ALA A 29 5.41 -2.16 7.44
CA ALA A 29 4.96 -3.02 6.36
C ALA A 29 4.60 -4.39 6.92
N SER A 30 3.63 -5.04 6.29
CA SER A 30 3.22 -6.42 6.58
C SER A 30 2.94 -7.20 5.30
N ALA A 31 2.90 -8.52 5.43
CA ALA A 31 2.44 -9.42 4.37
C ALA A 31 1.58 -10.55 4.95
N VAL A 32 0.62 -11.02 4.17
CA VAL A 32 -0.25 -12.14 4.53
C VAL A 32 0.15 -13.39 3.75
N ASP A 33 0.20 -14.50 4.45
CA ASP A 33 0.17 -15.84 3.87
C ASP A 33 -1.23 -16.44 4.08
N ARG A 34 -2.04 -16.41 3.03
CA ARG A 34 -3.41 -16.89 3.08
C ARG A 34 -3.50 -18.41 3.23
N ALA A 35 -2.48 -19.15 2.81
CA ALA A 35 -2.45 -20.60 2.94
C ALA A 35 -2.32 -21.05 4.40
N THR A 36 -1.54 -20.31 5.19
CA THR A 36 -1.38 -20.58 6.63
C THR A 36 -2.33 -19.75 7.51
N GLY A 37 -3.04 -18.76 6.93
CA GLY A 37 -3.88 -17.83 7.68
C GLY A 37 -3.07 -16.92 8.62
N CYS A 38 -1.83 -16.58 8.25
CA CYS A 38 -0.93 -15.79 9.08
C CYS A 38 -0.52 -14.47 8.39
N VAL A 39 -0.30 -13.46 9.21
CA VAL A 39 0.26 -12.16 8.79
C VAL A 39 1.61 -11.98 9.48
N VAL A 40 2.61 -11.57 8.70
CA VAL A 40 3.91 -11.16 9.21
C VAL A 40 3.97 -9.64 9.20
N ILE A 41 4.34 -9.03 10.33
CA ILE A 41 4.36 -7.58 10.50
C ILE A 41 5.59 -7.12 11.29
N LYS A 42 5.97 -5.86 11.10
CA LYS A 42 7.04 -5.17 11.84
C LYS A 42 6.81 -5.23 13.36
N PRO A 43 7.87 -5.50 14.15
CA PRO A 43 7.80 -5.37 15.60
C PRO A 43 7.62 -3.90 16.01
N SER A 44 6.85 -3.65 17.08
CA SER A 44 6.64 -2.33 17.66
C SER A 44 7.95 -1.76 18.23
N GLY A 45 8.24 -0.50 17.95
CA GLY A 45 9.32 0.25 18.61
C GLY A 45 10.76 -0.18 18.26
N VAL A 46 10.94 -1.13 17.32
CA VAL A 46 12.29 -1.51 16.86
C VAL A 46 12.77 -0.52 15.79
N PRO A 47 13.93 0.14 15.98
CA PRO A 47 14.52 1.03 14.99
C PRO A 47 14.85 0.30 13.69
N TYR A 48 14.72 0.98 12.55
CA TYR A 48 14.93 0.39 11.23
C TYR A 48 16.37 -0.13 11.05
N ASP A 49 17.38 0.60 11.51
CA ASP A 49 18.80 0.23 11.43
C ASP A 49 19.18 -1.01 12.26
N LYS A 50 18.32 -1.41 13.20
CA LYS A 50 18.50 -2.59 14.08
C LYS A 50 17.57 -3.74 13.74
N MET A 51 16.74 -3.57 12.72
CA MET A 51 15.71 -4.54 12.38
C MET A 51 16.29 -5.76 11.66
N LYS A 52 15.84 -6.95 12.08
CA LYS A 52 16.24 -8.24 11.51
C LYS A 52 15.04 -9.12 11.22
N PRO A 53 15.11 -10.04 10.23
CA PRO A 53 14.00 -10.93 9.88
C PRO A 53 13.45 -11.74 11.06
N GLU A 54 14.31 -12.17 11.99
CA GLU A 54 13.92 -13.00 13.15
C GLU A 54 13.06 -12.22 14.17
N GLN A 55 13.06 -10.90 14.08
CA GLN A 55 12.27 -10.02 14.94
C GLN A 55 10.85 -9.79 14.43
N MET A 56 10.57 -10.15 13.15
CA MET A 56 9.23 -10.00 12.58
C MET A 56 8.23 -10.81 13.38
N VAL A 57 7.06 -10.24 13.59
CA VAL A 57 5.99 -10.84 14.39
C VAL A 57 5.01 -11.56 13.48
N VAL A 58 4.67 -12.80 13.82
CA VAL A 58 3.64 -13.58 13.13
C VAL A 58 2.37 -13.53 13.95
N VAL A 59 1.28 -13.07 13.35
CA VAL A 59 -0.06 -13.04 13.98
C VAL A 59 -1.05 -13.83 13.14
N ALA A 60 -2.01 -14.45 13.80
CA ALA A 60 -3.11 -15.14 13.11
C ALA A 60 -4.04 -14.12 12.47
N LEU A 61 -4.38 -14.32 11.20
CA LEU A 61 -5.26 -13.42 10.45
C LEU A 61 -6.64 -13.30 11.10
N ASP A 62 -7.22 -14.40 11.55
CA ASP A 62 -8.59 -14.42 12.07
C ASP A 62 -8.71 -13.87 13.50
N SER A 63 -7.78 -14.23 14.39
CA SER A 63 -7.86 -13.85 15.81
C SER A 63 -7.02 -12.63 16.18
N GLY A 64 -5.99 -12.31 15.38
CA GLY A 64 -5.01 -11.28 15.71
C GLY A 64 -4.02 -11.69 16.81
N LEU A 65 -4.09 -12.92 17.29
CA LEU A 65 -3.19 -13.42 18.33
C LEU A 65 -1.79 -13.64 17.74
N VAL A 66 -0.76 -13.32 18.55
CA VAL A 66 0.63 -13.62 18.20
C VAL A 66 0.84 -15.14 18.20
N VAL A 67 1.24 -15.67 17.05
CA VAL A 67 1.53 -17.10 16.85
C VAL A 67 3.01 -17.39 17.09
N GLU A 68 3.88 -16.48 16.63
CA GLU A 68 5.33 -16.66 16.76
C GLU A 68 6.01 -15.30 16.86
N SER A 69 6.53 -14.96 18.01
CA SER A 69 7.52 -13.91 18.27
C SER A 69 7.82 -13.75 19.74
N ARG A 70 8.95 -13.11 20.06
CA ARG A 70 9.27 -12.56 21.40
C ARG A 70 8.95 -11.04 21.47
N PHE A 71 8.59 -10.44 20.36
CA PHE A 71 8.30 -9.01 20.22
C PHE A 71 6.79 -8.77 20.15
N LYS A 72 6.36 -7.58 20.58
CA LYS A 72 5.00 -7.12 20.31
C LYS A 72 4.88 -6.70 18.84
N PRO A 73 3.76 -6.99 18.16
CA PRO A 73 3.51 -6.50 16.81
C PRO A 73 3.33 -4.97 16.80
N SER A 74 3.44 -4.35 15.62
CA SER A 74 3.08 -2.94 15.43
C SER A 74 1.68 -2.66 15.99
N SER A 75 1.47 -1.48 16.56
CA SER A 75 0.15 -1.00 17.01
C SER A 75 -0.89 -1.03 15.90
N ASP A 76 -0.47 -0.81 14.64
CA ASP A 76 -1.36 -0.79 13.48
C ASP A 76 -1.82 -2.18 13.02
N THR A 77 -1.39 -3.24 13.70
CA THR A 77 -1.79 -4.61 13.35
C THR A 77 -3.30 -4.79 13.19
N PRO A 78 -4.18 -4.28 14.07
CA PRO A 78 -5.62 -4.40 13.88
C PRO A 78 -6.11 -3.76 12.58
N THR A 79 -5.57 -2.61 12.18
CA THR A 79 -5.88 -1.98 10.88
C THR A 79 -5.53 -2.91 9.72
N HIS A 80 -4.30 -3.47 9.71
CA HIS A 80 -3.85 -4.38 8.66
C HIS A 80 -4.73 -5.63 8.57
N LEU A 81 -5.11 -6.21 9.71
CA LEU A 81 -5.97 -7.40 9.75
C LEU A 81 -7.36 -7.12 9.17
N VAL A 82 -7.95 -5.95 9.49
CA VAL A 82 -9.23 -5.52 8.89
C VAL A 82 -9.12 -5.45 7.38
N LEU A 83 -8.07 -4.82 6.86
CA LEU A 83 -7.86 -4.68 5.41
C LEU A 83 -7.62 -6.04 4.72
N TYR A 84 -6.80 -6.94 5.30
CA TYR A 84 -6.59 -8.27 4.73
C TYR A 84 -7.86 -9.13 4.70
N ARG A 85 -8.77 -8.94 5.65
CA ARG A 85 -10.06 -9.64 5.67
C ARG A 85 -11.06 -9.06 4.69
N ALA A 86 -11.01 -7.74 4.44
CA ALA A 86 -11.98 -7.04 3.61
C ALA A 86 -11.58 -7.01 2.12
N PHE A 87 -10.28 -7.01 1.81
CA PHE A 87 -9.77 -6.85 0.45
C PHE A 87 -9.14 -8.15 -0.03
N ASP A 88 -9.88 -8.90 -0.82
CA ASP A 88 -9.35 -10.07 -1.49
C ASP A 88 -8.28 -9.68 -2.51
N GLY A 89 -7.26 -10.52 -2.66
CA GLY A 89 -6.20 -10.31 -3.64
C GLY A 89 -5.05 -9.40 -3.20
N ILE A 90 -5.14 -8.69 -2.06
CA ILE A 90 -3.98 -8.00 -1.51
C ILE A 90 -3.10 -8.97 -0.70
N GLY A 91 -1.79 -8.86 -0.88
CA GLY A 91 -0.79 -9.71 -0.21
C GLY A 91 0.17 -8.93 0.68
N GLY A 92 0.25 -7.61 0.52
CA GLY A 92 1.06 -6.72 1.36
C GLY A 92 0.39 -5.39 1.63
N ILE A 93 0.67 -4.81 2.79
CA ILE A 93 0.19 -3.49 3.22
C ILE A 93 1.36 -2.70 3.80
N VAL A 94 1.37 -1.41 3.51
CA VAL A 94 2.29 -0.42 4.04
C VAL A 94 1.50 0.72 4.66
N HIS A 95 1.91 1.15 5.84
CA HIS A 95 1.50 2.40 6.46
C HIS A 95 2.73 3.27 6.73
N THR A 96 2.63 4.56 6.44
CA THR A 96 3.70 5.52 6.72
C THR A 96 3.14 6.85 7.23
N HIS A 97 4.05 7.66 7.78
CA HIS A 97 3.82 9.08 8.04
C HIS A 97 4.73 9.92 7.12
N SER A 98 4.82 9.52 5.85
CA SER A 98 5.61 10.22 4.84
C SER A 98 5.11 11.66 4.66
N LEU A 99 6.04 12.57 4.39
CA LEU A 99 5.82 14.01 4.55
C LEU A 99 4.63 14.55 3.73
N PHE A 100 4.63 14.29 2.42
CA PHE A 100 3.62 14.89 1.54
C PHE A 100 2.28 14.20 1.64
N ALA A 101 2.25 12.86 1.70
CA ALA A 101 1.00 12.13 1.81
C ALA A 101 0.33 12.36 3.18
N THR A 102 1.10 12.48 4.26
CA THR A 102 0.56 12.83 5.58
C THR A 102 0.03 14.27 5.60
N ALA A 103 0.80 15.24 5.05
CA ALA A 103 0.33 16.61 4.94
C ALA A 103 -0.99 16.71 4.16
N TRP A 104 -1.13 15.93 3.07
CA TRP A 104 -2.38 15.88 2.33
C TRP A 104 -3.51 15.21 3.13
N ALA A 105 -3.24 14.10 3.81
CA ALA A 105 -4.21 13.43 4.66
C ALA A 105 -4.79 14.36 5.76
N GLN A 106 -3.97 15.30 6.27
CA GLN A 106 -4.41 16.34 7.21
C GLN A 106 -5.40 17.32 6.60
N THR A 107 -5.47 17.45 5.28
CA THR A 107 -6.50 18.27 4.62
C THR A 107 -7.88 17.59 4.58
N CYS A 108 -7.96 16.30 4.93
CA CYS A 108 -9.18 15.48 4.84
C CYS A 108 -9.81 15.46 3.44
N ARG A 109 -9.00 15.57 2.39
CA ARG A 109 -9.45 15.61 0.99
C ARG A 109 -8.86 14.46 0.19
N GLN A 110 -9.63 13.90 -0.73
CA GLN A 110 -9.09 12.94 -1.71
C GLN A 110 -8.02 13.59 -2.60
N LEU A 111 -7.05 12.81 -3.07
CA LEU A 111 -6.05 13.24 -4.03
C LEU A 111 -6.64 13.17 -5.45
N PRO A 112 -6.81 14.29 -6.17
CA PRO A 112 -7.35 14.28 -7.51
C PRO A 112 -6.37 13.69 -8.53
N ALA A 113 -6.88 12.99 -9.55
CA ALA A 113 -6.09 12.52 -10.67
C ALA A 113 -5.80 13.68 -11.63
N LEU A 114 -4.67 14.37 -11.45
CA LEU A 114 -4.33 15.57 -12.21
C LEU A 114 -3.50 15.28 -13.47
N GLY A 115 -2.74 14.18 -13.50
CA GLY A 115 -1.83 13.90 -14.59
C GLY A 115 -1.64 12.42 -14.90
N THR A 116 -1.01 12.13 -16.04
CA THR A 116 -0.84 10.76 -16.55
C THR A 116 0.01 9.87 -15.67
N THR A 117 0.96 10.44 -14.89
CA THR A 117 1.74 9.68 -13.90
C THR A 117 0.83 9.09 -12.82
N HIS A 118 -0.19 9.84 -12.38
CA HIS A 118 -1.22 9.32 -11.47
C HIS A 118 -2.00 8.18 -12.13
N ALA A 119 -2.48 8.39 -13.34
CA ALA A 119 -3.29 7.42 -14.08
C ALA A 119 -2.55 6.12 -14.42
N ASP A 120 -1.22 6.14 -14.47
CA ASP A 120 -0.41 4.95 -14.67
C ASP A 120 -0.43 3.95 -13.50
N TYR A 121 -0.90 4.38 -12.32
CA TYR A 121 -0.89 3.58 -11.08
C TYR A 121 -2.24 3.52 -10.37
N PHE A 122 -3.05 4.58 -10.45
CA PHE A 122 -4.33 4.68 -9.74
C PHE A 122 -5.45 5.02 -10.72
N HIS A 123 -6.49 4.18 -10.73
CA HIS A 123 -7.67 4.40 -11.56
C HIS A 123 -8.68 5.28 -10.83
N GLY A 124 -8.58 6.57 -11.02
CA GLY A 124 -9.39 7.57 -10.34
C GLY A 124 -8.66 8.29 -9.20
N PRO A 125 -9.35 9.13 -8.43
CA PRO A 125 -8.77 9.84 -7.30
C PRO A 125 -8.44 8.85 -6.18
N VAL A 126 -7.29 9.07 -5.48
CA VAL A 126 -7.00 8.33 -4.25
C VAL A 126 -7.94 8.84 -3.16
N PRO A 127 -8.78 7.97 -2.56
CA PRO A 127 -9.74 8.40 -1.57
C PRO A 127 -9.10 8.88 -0.27
N CYS A 128 -9.79 9.78 0.43
CA CYS A 128 -9.53 10.09 1.82
C CYS A 128 -10.72 9.57 2.63
N THR A 129 -10.44 8.98 3.79
CA THR A 129 -11.50 8.50 4.68
C THR A 129 -12.28 9.68 5.28
N ARG A 130 -13.46 9.43 5.81
CA ARG A 130 -14.04 10.33 6.81
C ARG A 130 -13.19 10.37 8.07
N SER A 131 -13.34 11.39 8.87
CA SER A 131 -12.77 11.41 10.23
C SER A 131 -13.41 10.33 11.09
N LEU A 132 -12.62 9.76 12.01
CA LEU A 132 -13.14 8.87 13.04
C LEU A 132 -14.01 9.65 14.04
N THR A 133 -15.05 9.02 14.52
CA THR A 133 -15.87 9.55 15.60
C THR A 133 -15.14 9.45 16.95
N ALA A 134 -15.54 10.26 17.92
CA ALA A 134 -15.00 10.21 19.26
C ALA A 134 -15.19 8.82 19.94
N ARG A 135 -16.22 8.07 19.56
CA ARG A 135 -16.48 6.71 20.04
C ARG A 135 -15.45 5.71 19.46
N GLU A 136 -15.22 5.76 18.16
CA GLU A 136 -14.21 4.92 17.46
C GLU A 136 -12.81 5.16 18.02
N ILE A 137 -12.45 6.45 18.23
CA ILE A 137 -11.13 6.82 18.79
C ILE A 137 -10.94 6.26 20.21
N ARG A 138 -11.98 6.32 21.06
CA ARG A 138 -11.84 5.89 22.46
C ARG A 138 -11.91 4.39 22.67
N ASN A 139 -12.59 3.66 21.79
CA ASN A 139 -12.85 2.23 22.01
C ASN A 139 -11.84 1.32 21.31
N ASP A 140 -11.63 1.53 20.01
CA ASP A 140 -10.79 0.64 19.21
C ASP A 140 -10.26 1.40 17.98
N TYR A 141 -9.30 2.29 18.24
CA TYR A 141 -8.79 3.25 17.27
C TYR A 141 -8.23 2.60 16.01
N GLU A 142 -7.36 1.60 16.19
CA GLU A 142 -6.65 0.97 15.07
C GLU A 142 -7.59 0.10 14.22
N ALA A 143 -8.47 -0.67 14.83
CA ALA A 143 -9.46 -1.45 14.07
C ALA A 143 -10.50 -0.52 13.40
N SER A 144 -10.93 0.55 14.08
CA SER A 144 -11.82 1.56 13.49
C SER A 144 -11.16 2.30 12.32
N THR A 145 -9.84 2.52 12.36
CA THR A 145 -9.08 3.04 11.22
C THR A 145 -9.20 2.10 10.02
N GLY A 146 -9.08 0.79 10.23
CA GLY A 146 -9.32 -0.20 9.18
C GLY A 146 -10.74 -0.13 8.61
N GLN A 147 -11.75 0.02 9.47
CA GLN A 147 -13.16 0.09 9.06
C GLN A 147 -13.46 1.33 8.19
N VAL A 148 -12.98 2.51 8.57
CA VAL A 148 -13.20 3.73 7.75
C VAL A 148 -12.45 3.66 6.41
N ILE A 149 -11.34 2.91 6.33
CA ILE A 149 -10.69 2.62 5.05
C ILE A 149 -11.59 1.73 4.18
N VAL A 150 -12.13 0.65 4.74
CA VAL A 150 -13.06 -0.24 4.02
C VAL A 150 -14.29 0.52 3.54
N GLU A 151 -14.86 1.39 4.37
CA GLU A 151 -15.96 2.28 3.99
C GLU A 151 -15.62 3.18 2.79
N ALA A 152 -14.40 3.76 2.76
CA ALA A 152 -13.96 4.61 1.67
C ALA A 152 -13.81 3.85 0.33
N PHE A 153 -13.75 2.52 0.39
CA PHE A 153 -13.68 1.63 -0.78
C PHE A 153 -15.02 0.97 -1.14
N ALA A 154 -16.13 1.36 -0.51
CA ALA A 154 -17.43 0.85 -0.91
C ALA A 154 -17.70 1.12 -2.41
N GLY A 155 -17.84 0.06 -3.19
CA GLY A 155 -18.06 0.13 -4.65
C GLY A 155 -16.78 0.46 -5.47
N ARG A 156 -15.58 0.39 -4.87
CA ARG A 156 -14.30 0.59 -5.55
C ARG A 156 -13.48 -0.70 -5.53
N ASP A 157 -12.71 -0.93 -6.60
CA ASP A 157 -11.73 -2.02 -6.63
C ASP A 157 -10.44 -1.54 -5.92
N PRO A 158 -10.05 -2.18 -4.80
CA PRO A 158 -8.83 -1.84 -4.09
C PRO A 158 -7.56 -2.12 -4.90
N LEU A 159 -7.60 -3.01 -5.89
CA LEU A 159 -6.44 -3.27 -6.74
C LEU A 159 -6.31 -2.26 -7.89
N ALA A 160 -7.40 -1.59 -8.27
CA ALA A 160 -7.35 -0.51 -9.26
C ALA A 160 -6.91 0.84 -8.63
N CYS A 161 -7.09 1.01 -7.33
CA CYS A 161 -6.60 2.18 -6.59
C CYS A 161 -5.95 1.70 -5.28
N PRO A 162 -4.70 1.20 -5.32
CA PRO A 162 -4.09 0.50 -4.20
C PRO A 162 -3.52 1.41 -3.10
N ALA A 163 -4.23 2.48 -2.75
CA ALA A 163 -3.87 3.39 -1.66
C ALA A 163 -5.07 4.19 -1.14
N VAL A 164 -4.92 4.72 0.08
CA VAL A 164 -5.89 5.58 0.76
C VAL A 164 -5.17 6.59 1.65
N LEU A 165 -5.78 7.73 1.84
CA LEU A 165 -5.38 8.71 2.84
C LEU A 165 -6.36 8.61 4.03
N VAL A 166 -5.85 8.39 5.22
CA VAL A 166 -6.67 8.41 6.44
C VAL A 166 -6.71 9.83 6.97
N ALA A 167 -7.92 10.38 7.10
CA ALA A 167 -8.14 11.78 7.53
C ALA A 167 -7.38 12.09 8.83
N SER A 168 -6.60 13.19 8.83
CA SER A 168 -5.77 13.65 9.95
C SER A 168 -4.72 12.65 10.45
N HIS A 169 -4.37 11.61 9.67
CA HIS A 169 -3.43 10.59 10.10
C HIS A 169 -2.28 10.41 9.09
N GLY A 170 -2.50 9.63 8.02
CA GLY A 170 -1.47 9.33 7.03
C GLY A 170 -1.95 8.33 5.98
N PRO A 171 -1.06 7.94 5.04
CA PRO A 171 -1.39 7.01 3.97
C PRO A 171 -1.33 5.54 4.41
N PHE A 172 -2.17 4.73 3.79
CA PHE A 172 -2.00 3.29 3.64
C PHE A 172 -1.91 2.97 2.16
N ALA A 173 -1.01 2.04 1.81
CA ALA A 173 -0.88 1.52 0.46
C ALA A 173 -0.78 -0.01 0.51
N TRP A 174 -1.21 -0.68 -0.54
CA TRP A 174 -1.17 -2.13 -0.61
C TRP A 174 -0.86 -2.63 -2.02
N GLY A 175 -0.65 -3.93 -2.15
CA GLY A 175 -0.40 -4.59 -3.41
C GLY A 175 -0.56 -6.10 -3.28
N LYS A 176 -0.36 -6.84 -4.36
CA LYS A 176 -0.38 -8.31 -4.38
C LYS A 176 0.80 -8.93 -3.60
N SER A 177 1.81 -8.12 -3.30
CA SER A 177 2.96 -8.46 -2.47
C SER A 177 3.37 -7.27 -1.62
N VAL A 178 4.18 -7.50 -0.59
CA VAL A 178 4.72 -6.41 0.25
C VAL A 178 5.64 -5.46 -0.54
N SER A 179 6.39 -5.96 -1.51
CA SER A 179 7.23 -5.13 -2.39
C SER A 179 6.37 -4.23 -3.28
N GLU A 180 5.25 -4.73 -3.82
CA GLU A 180 4.32 -3.91 -4.59
C GLU A 180 3.64 -2.84 -3.71
N ALA A 181 3.34 -3.17 -2.45
CA ALA A 181 2.80 -2.20 -1.49
C ALA A 181 3.79 -1.06 -1.20
N VAL A 182 5.10 -1.36 -1.02
CA VAL A 182 6.16 -0.35 -0.89
C VAL A 182 6.23 0.51 -2.15
N HIS A 183 6.25 -0.10 -3.33
CA HIS A 183 6.24 0.64 -4.60
C HIS A 183 5.06 1.61 -4.70
N HIS A 184 3.84 1.18 -4.33
CA HIS A 184 2.67 2.06 -4.35
C HIS A 184 2.77 3.18 -3.31
N ALA A 185 3.39 2.95 -2.15
CA ALA A 185 3.63 4.00 -1.16
C ALA A 185 4.61 5.06 -1.68
N VAL A 186 5.71 4.66 -2.33
CA VAL A 186 6.67 5.57 -2.98
C VAL A 186 5.99 6.40 -4.07
N VAL A 187 5.21 5.73 -4.92
CA VAL A 187 4.46 6.41 -5.99
C VAL A 187 3.45 7.40 -5.41
N LEU A 188 2.69 7.00 -4.37
CA LEU A 188 1.72 7.88 -3.72
C LEU A 188 2.37 9.15 -3.19
N GLU A 189 3.49 9.02 -2.47
CA GLU A 189 4.22 10.16 -1.92
C GLU A 189 4.64 11.14 -3.02
N HIS A 190 5.19 10.61 -4.13
CA HIS A 190 5.56 11.42 -5.27
C HIS A 190 4.36 12.12 -5.93
N LEU A 191 3.24 11.42 -6.10
CA LEU A 191 2.02 11.97 -6.70
C LEU A 191 1.38 13.06 -5.84
N VAL A 192 1.38 12.89 -4.54
CA VAL A 192 0.88 13.92 -3.61
C VAL A 192 1.73 15.18 -3.70
N ARG A 193 3.06 15.04 -3.76
CA ARG A 193 3.97 16.16 -3.98
C ARG A 193 3.68 16.87 -5.30
N LEU A 194 3.56 16.13 -6.41
CA LEU A 194 3.21 16.70 -7.72
C LEU A 194 1.88 17.44 -7.69
N ALA A 195 0.86 16.87 -7.04
CA ALA A 195 -0.45 17.52 -6.93
C ALA A 195 -0.37 18.81 -6.11
N GLY A 196 0.40 18.81 -5.01
CA GLY A 196 0.67 20.00 -4.21
C GLY A 196 1.30 21.11 -5.05
N GLU A 197 2.36 20.82 -5.80
CA GLU A 197 3.02 21.78 -6.70
C GLU A 197 2.06 22.28 -7.80
N THR A 198 1.29 21.37 -8.39
CA THR A 198 0.30 21.75 -9.44
C THR A 198 -0.73 22.73 -8.87
N LEU A 199 -1.26 22.48 -7.68
CA LEU A 199 -2.26 23.34 -7.05
C LEU A 199 -1.65 24.64 -6.49
N HIS A 200 -0.36 24.64 -6.17
CA HIS A 200 0.36 25.87 -5.83
C HIS A 200 0.49 26.77 -7.07
N LEU A 201 0.88 26.21 -8.22
CA LEU A 201 1.00 26.95 -9.48
C LEU A 201 -0.36 27.37 -10.05
N PHE A 202 -1.37 26.53 -9.92
CA PHE A 202 -2.73 26.75 -10.44
C PHE A 202 -3.80 26.18 -9.49
N PRO A 203 -4.27 26.96 -8.49
CA PRO A 203 -5.20 26.49 -7.45
C PRO A 203 -6.53 25.94 -7.97
N SER A 204 -6.95 26.34 -9.18
CA SER A 204 -8.18 25.88 -9.81
C SER A 204 -7.98 24.71 -10.80
N ALA A 205 -6.81 24.04 -10.78
CA ALA A 205 -6.55 22.88 -11.61
C ALA A 205 -7.64 21.81 -11.46
N LYS A 206 -8.11 21.30 -12.59
CA LYS A 206 -9.18 20.29 -12.63
C LYS A 206 -8.58 18.90 -12.84
N PRO A 207 -9.24 17.84 -12.36
CA PRO A 207 -8.88 16.48 -12.70
C PRO A 207 -8.78 16.28 -14.20
N MET A 208 -7.90 15.37 -14.62
CA MET A 208 -7.73 15.01 -16.03
C MET A 208 -9.02 14.39 -16.60
N GLN A 209 -9.16 14.41 -17.93
CA GLN A 209 -10.28 13.77 -18.61
C GLN A 209 -10.29 12.25 -18.38
N GLN A 210 -11.46 11.67 -18.13
CA GLN A 210 -11.62 10.24 -17.88
C GLN A 210 -11.03 9.37 -18.99
N VAL A 211 -11.23 9.75 -20.26
CA VAL A 211 -10.70 9.00 -21.41
C VAL A 211 -9.16 8.93 -21.40
N LEU A 212 -8.49 9.98 -20.92
CA LEU A 212 -7.03 10.00 -20.80
C LEU A 212 -6.56 9.16 -19.61
N LEU A 213 -7.29 9.21 -18.49
CA LEU A 213 -7.06 8.36 -17.32
C LEU A 213 -7.16 6.88 -17.71
N ASP A 214 -8.26 6.48 -18.35
CA ASP A 214 -8.50 5.11 -18.79
C ASP A 214 -7.42 4.64 -19.76
N LYS A 215 -7.04 5.49 -20.73
CA LYS A 215 -5.97 5.17 -21.69
C LYS A 215 -4.66 4.86 -20.99
N HIS A 216 -4.26 5.67 -19.99
CA HIS A 216 -3.01 5.48 -19.27
C HIS A 216 -3.06 4.28 -18.32
N PHE A 217 -4.15 4.12 -17.59
CA PHE A 217 -4.30 2.97 -16.69
C PHE A 217 -4.30 1.65 -17.45
N PHE A 218 -5.18 1.49 -18.44
CA PHE A 218 -5.35 0.21 -19.13
C PHE A 218 -4.20 -0.17 -20.06
N ARG A 219 -3.31 0.77 -20.45
CA ARG A 219 -2.09 0.39 -21.18
C ARG A 219 -1.09 -0.39 -20.33
N LYS A 220 -1.16 -0.26 -18.97
CA LYS A 220 -0.30 -0.95 -18.01
C LYS A 220 -1.01 -2.09 -17.29
N HIS A 221 -2.33 -2.00 -17.12
CA HIS A 221 -3.12 -2.90 -16.33
C HIS A 221 -4.20 -3.60 -17.16
N GLY A 222 -4.49 -4.85 -16.79
CA GLY A 222 -5.54 -5.62 -17.45
C GLY A 222 -5.07 -6.46 -18.65
N PRO A 223 -6.00 -7.18 -19.29
CA PRO A 223 -5.66 -8.22 -20.29
C PRO A 223 -5.11 -7.67 -21.62
N LYS A 224 -5.29 -6.38 -21.88
CA LYS A 224 -4.79 -5.68 -23.09
C LYS A 224 -3.62 -4.75 -22.80
N ALA A 225 -2.94 -4.90 -21.68
CA ALA A 225 -1.76 -4.12 -21.34
C ALA A 225 -0.65 -4.35 -22.39
N TYR A 226 -0.03 -3.26 -22.84
CA TYR A 226 1.03 -3.29 -23.86
C TYR A 226 2.26 -2.49 -23.46
N TYR A 227 2.24 -1.85 -22.29
CA TYR A 227 3.37 -1.06 -21.80
C TYR A 227 4.35 -1.95 -21.04
N GLY A 228 5.64 -1.73 -21.29
CA GLY A 228 6.72 -2.50 -20.64
C GLY A 228 7.34 -3.54 -21.57
N GLN A 229 8.27 -4.30 -21.04
CA GLN A 229 8.93 -5.39 -21.76
C GLN A 229 7.99 -6.61 -21.82
N THR A 230 7.67 -7.08 -23.01
CA THR A 230 7.04 -8.41 -23.18
C THR A 230 8.01 -9.48 -22.71
N PRO A 231 7.57 -10.49 -21.91
CA PRO A 231 8.40 -11.65 -21.65
C PRO A 231 8.84 -12.24 -22.98
N HIS A 232 10.16 -12.38 -23.21
CA HIS A 232 10.67 -12.99 -24.44
C HIS A 232 9.97 -14.34 -24.65
N ALA A 233 9.19 -14.46 -25.73
CA ALA A 233 8.75 -15.75 -26.22
C ALA A 233 10.01 -16.62 -26.38
N LYS A 234 10.06 -17.76 -25.68
CA LYS A 234 11.15 -18.72 -25.82
C LYS A 234 11.31 -19.00 -27.31
N THR A 235 12.42 -18.57 -27.89
CA THR A 235 12.77 -18.82 -29.29
C THR A 235 12.59 -20.29 -29.56
N ALA A 236 11.61 -20.62 -30.40
CA ALA A 236 11.42 -21.96 -30.95
C ALA A 236 12.72 -22.33 -31.66
N ARG A 237 13.46 -23.30 -31.11
CA ARG A 237 14.65 -23.85 -31.75
C ARG A 237 14.21 -24.43 -33.09
N HIS A 238 14.58 -23.75 -34.18
CA HIS A 238 14.51 -24.32 -35.53
C HIS A 238 15.36 -25.60 -35.54
N ARG A 239 14.70 -26.75 -35.58
CA ARG A 239 15.33 -28.01 -35.95
C ARG A 239 15.68 -27.94 -37.44
N VAL A 240 16.93 -27.64 -37.75
CA VAL A 240 17.48 -27.84 -39.07
C VAL A 240 17.50 -29.34 -39.32
N LYS A 241 16.60 -29.83 -40.20
CA LYS A 241 16.69 -31.19 -40.79
C LYS A 241 17.88 -31.16 -41.74
N LYS A 242 18.93 -31.93 -41.45
CA LYS A 242 19.96 -32.31 -42.40
C LYS A 242 19.34 -33.39 -43.30
N HIS A 243 19.33 -33.14 -44.58
CA HIS A 243 19.24 -34.15 -45.63
C HIS A 243 20.63 -34.64 -45.97
#